data_f03ac59715f64cdf48d92189c82c556a
#
_entry.id   f03ac59715f64cdf48d92189c82c556a
#
_cell.length_a   1.000
_cell.length_b   1.000
_cell.length_c   1.000
_cell.angle_alpha   90.00
_cell.angle_beta   90.00
_cell.angle_gamma   90.00
#
_symmetry.space_group_name_H-M   'P 1'
#
loop_
_entity.id
_entity.type
_entity.pdbx_description
1 polymer ?
#
loop_
_entity_poly.entity_id
_entity_poly.type
_entity_poly.pdbx_seq_one_letter_code
_entity_poly.pdbx_strand_id
1 'polypeptide(L)'
;MELCDLPAHELTRLIRRGEVSAVEALESALARIAAVDGRPGTLQPDGAQPDDTKKVHAFITLTADRARAQAQEVDRKLAAGEDPGPLAGVPFTVKDIFCVQGTPSTAGSRILANFVAPYTATPVARMETAGGVMLGKLNLDEFTYGSSNESSAFQPSPRNPWDPGRVPGGSSGGSAASVAAGECALSLGTDTAGSIRQPAAFCGVVGMKPTYGRVSRYGLIAFGSSLDCPGPLAREVTDAALMLNAIAGADTRDGTAAAVPVPDYTAALKEGVRGLRIGLSPDYFRITYFDAETGELHEQPISAEIDSATLSVAGYLAGMGADIVENVPMPHTKYGIPVYFVISRVEAASNLHRYDGVKYGYRTPDSVEYLPEMYRKTRTQGFGPQPKLRILMGMYVSAAQYSEQYYNRALRVRTLIRRDFEQAFDPHGRYRLDALLTPTTPTTAFPLGAVYGDSVLMQYADQLTVPANHAGVPGLSLPAGFDPDGLPIGVQLLGPDFSEATLLRIGRAYELATEGKEWRSRKPALLSGK
;
A
#
# COMPACT_ATOMS: atom_id res chain seq x y z
N MET A 1 -0.79 5.42 28.25
CA MET A 1 -0.98 5.07 26.83
C MET A 1 -1.97 6.08 26.28
N GLU A 2 -1.63 6.75 25.20
CA GLU A 2 -2.52 7.72 24.55
C GLU A 2 -3.56 6.99 23.70
N LEU A 3 -4.75 7.58 23.48
CA LEU A 3 -5.81 6.94 22.70
C LEU A 3 -5.37 6.63 21.25
N CYS A 4 -4.54 7.47 20.66
CA CYS A 4 -3.97 7.25 19.32
C CYS A 4 -2.99 6.06 19.25
N ASP A 5 -2.49 5.55 20.39
CA ASP A 5 -1.64 4.34 20.46
C ASP A 5 -2.49 3.04 20.46
N LEU A 6 -3.80 3.12 20.72
CA LEU A 6 -4.67 1.95 20.76
C LEU A 6 -4.91 1.37 19.35
N PRO A 7 -5.02 0.04 19.22
CA PRO A 7 -5.53 -0.60 18.00
C PRO A 7 -6.97 -0.15 17.68
N ALA A 8 -7.37 -0.19 16.40
CA ALA A 8 -8.68 0.25 15.98
C ALA A 8 -9.83 -0.55 16.63
N HIS A 9 -9.67 -1.86 16.75
CA HIS A 9 -10.68 -2.73 17.37
C HIS A 9 -10.87 -2.43 18.87
N GLU A 10 -9.81 -2.09 19.58
CA GLU A 10 -9.87 -1.72 21.00
C GLU A 10 -10.49 -0.33 21.16
N LEU A 11 -10.08 0.62 20.32
CA LEU A 11 -10.64 1.97 20.32
C LEU A 11 -12.17 1.95 20.05
N THR A 12 -12.60 1.20 19.03
CA THR A 12 -14.04 1.01 18.76
C THR A 12 -14.77 0.39 19.95
N ARG A 13 -14.16 -0.58 20.63
CA ARG A 13 -14.75 -1.22 21.82
C ARG A 13 -14.98 -0.21 22.96
N LEU A 14 -13.98 0.64 23.25
CA LEU A 14 -14.09 1.67 24.28
C LEU A 14 -15.15 2.73 23.93
N ILE A 15 -15.18 3.18 22.69
CA ILE A 15 -16.16 4.18 22.21
C ILE A 15 -17.58 3.63 22.30
N ARG A 16 -17.82 2.39 21.85
CA ARG A 16 -19.14 1.75 21.93
C ARG A 16 -19.65 1.52 23.36
N ARG A 17 -18.74 1.41 24.34
CA ARG A 17 -19.07 1.31 25.77
C ARG A 17 -19.26 2.67 26.44
N GLY A 18 -18.99 3.76 25.73
CA GLY A 18 -19.03 5.12 26.29
C GLY A 18 -17.91 5.40 27.29
N GLU A 19 -16.83 4.58 27.28
CA GLU A 19 -15.64 4.79 28.12
C GLU A 19 -14.77 5.91 27.56
N VAL A 20 -14.85 6.16 26.24
CA VAL A 20 -14.18 7.22 25.48
C VAL A 20 -15.16 7.72 24.41
N SER A 21 -15.16 9.01 24.11
CA SER A 21 -15.90 9.56 22.98
C SER A 21 -15.09 9.49 21.66
N ALA A 22 -15.80 9.50 20.51
CA ALA A 22 -15.14 9.59 19.22
C ALA A 22 -14.37 10.93 19.07
N VAL A 23 -14.86 11.99 19.68
CA VAL A 23 -14.19 13.30 19.70
C VAL A 23 -12.86 13.21 20.47
N GLU A 24 -12.81 12.56 21.65
CA GLU A 24 -11.55 12.38 22.41
C GLU A 24 -10.53 11.54 21.62
N ALA A 25 -10.98 10.49 20.97
CA ALA A 25 -10.12 9.67 20.10
C ALA A 25 -9.54 10.49 18.91
N LEU A 26 -10.37 11.31 18.29
CA LEU A 26 -9.96 12.21 17.22
C LEU A 26 -8.93 13.25 17.69
N GLU A 27 -9.20 13.95 18.81
CA GLU A 27 -8.31 15.00 19.30
C GLU A 27 -6.96 14.40 19.74
N SER A 28 -6.92 13.17 20.27
CA SER A 28 -5.67 12.44 20.53
C SER A 28 -4.86 12.21 19.24
N ALA A 29 -5.51 11.82 18.15
CA ALA A 29 -4.86 11.63 16.84
C ALA A 29 -4.37 12.97 16.26
N LEU A 30 -5.17 14.03 16.34
CA LEU A 30 -4.77 15.38 15.88
C LEU A 30 -3.59 15.93 16.68
N ALA A 31 -3.56 15.71 17.99
CA ALA A 31 -2.41 16.08 18.83
C ALA A 31 -1.14 15.32 18.43
N ARG A 32 -1.24 14.03 18.11
CA ARG A 32 -0.12 13.23 17.59
C ARG A 32 0.37 13.77 16.26
N ILE A 33 -0.52 14.06 15.30
CA ILE A 33 -0.17 14.66 14.00
C ILE A 33 0.58 15.98 14.21
N ALA A 34 0.06 16.87 15.05
CA ALA A 34 0.72 18.14 15.36
C ALA A 34 2.14 17.97 15.96
N ALA A 35 2.34 16.91 16.74
CA ALA A 35 3.62 16.63 17.38
C ALA A 35 4.65 16.04 16.41
N VAL A 36 4.26 15.14 15.48
CA VAL A 36 5.21 14.30 14.75
C VAL A 36 5.19 14.48 13.22
N ASP A 37 4.07 14.94 12.61
CA ASP A 37 3.98 15.02 11.14
C ASP A 37 4.73 16.22 10.57
N GLY A 38 4.69 17.35 11.26
CA GLY A 38 5.26 18.60 10.77
C GLY A 38 4.34 19.30 9.77
N ARG A 39 4.94 19.97 8.77
CA ARG A 39 4.17 20.70 7.76
C ARG A 39 3.67 19.76 6.66
N PRO A 40 2.43 19.97 6.16
CA PRO A 40 1.94 19.22 5.00
C PRO A 40 2.79 19.45 3.76
N GLY A 41 2.83 18.47 2.86
CA GLY A 41 3.47 18.62 1.56
C GLY A 41 2.78 19.68 0.69
N THR A 42 3.55 20.54 0.03
CA THR A 42 3.06 21.59 -0.87
C THR A 42 3.82 21.60 -2.20
N LEU A 43 3.23 22.20 -3.24
CA LEU A 43 3.90 22.35 -4.55
C LEU A 43 5.07 23.35 -4.55
N GLN A 44 5.10 24.26 -3.60
CA GLN A 44 6.13 25.30 -3.44
C GLN A 44 6.59 25.29 -1.98
N PRO A 45 7.45 24.33 -1.62
CA PRO A 45 7.98 24.32 -0.27
C PRO A 45 8.87 25.56 -0.05
N ASP A 46 8.67 26.23 1.08
CA ASP A 46 9.52 27.34 1.55
C ASP A 46 10.91 26.81 1.96
N GLY A 47 11.67 26.23 1.04
CA GLY A 47 12.96 25.62 1.31
C GLY A 47 12.92 24.46 2.36
N ALA A 48 14.03 23.80 2.57
CA ALA A 48 14.18 22.85 3.67
C ALA A 48 14.24 23.60 5.02
N GLN A 49 13.41 23.19 5.97
CA GLN A 49 13.42 23.70 7.34
C GLN A 49 14.24 22.78 8.24
N PRO A 50 14.93 23.29 9.28
CA PRO A 50 15.76 22.46 10.16
C PRO A 50 15.04 21.28 10.80
N ASP A 51 13.74 21.45 11.09
CA ASP A 51 12.91 20.40 11.73
C ASP A 51 12.35 19.37 10.74
N ASP A 52 12.42 19.60 9.43
CA ASP A 52 11.91 18.64 8.43
C ASP A 52 12.57 17.24 8.57
N THR A 53 13.84 17.19 9.04
CA THR A 53 14.55 15.93 9.26
C THR A 53 14.07 15.15 10.47
N LYS A 54 13.18 15.73 11.30
CA LYS A 54 12.65 15.14 12.53
C LYS A 54 11.15 14.92 12.49
N LYS A 55 10.55 14.95 11.29
CA LYS A 55 9.12 14.89 11.08
C LYS A 55 8.78 13.83 10.02
N VAL A 56 7.53 13.38 10.04
CA VAL A 56 7.03 12.32 9.12
C VAL A 56 6.62 12.87 7.77
N HIS A 57 5.96 14.03 7.72
CA HIS A 57 5.43 14.67 6.51
C HIS A 57 4.47 13.80 5.70
N ALA A 58 3.63 13.02 6.39
CA ALA A 58 2.72 12.09 5.73
C ALA A 58 1.58 12.80 4.99
N PHE A 59 1.13 13.98 5.44
CA PHE A 59 -0.06 14.65 4.91
C PHE A 59 0.22 15.59 3.73
N ILE A 60 -0.69 15.57 2.73
CA ILE A 60 -0.89 16.67 1.75
C ILE A 60 -2.05 17.55 2.23
N THR A 61 -3.14 16.94 2.71
CA THR A 61 -4.34 17.67 3.14
C THR A 61 -4.84 17.10 4.46
N LEU A 62 -4.90 17.91 5.50
CA LEU A 62 -5.57 17.58 6.75
C LEU A 62 -7.01 18.09 6.71
N THR A 63 -7.99 17.24 7.07
CA THR A 63 -9.43 17.56 7.03
C THR A 63 -10.03 17.61 8.43
N ALA A 64 -9.39 18.34 9.35
CA ALA A 64 -9.74 18.35 10.78
C ALA A 64 -11.21 18.73 11.06
N ASP A 65 -11.76 19.73 10.35
CA ASP A 65 -13.15 20.14 10.57
C ASP A 65 -14.15 19.07 10.11
N ARG A 66 -13.88 18.39 8.97
CA ARG A 66 -14.67 17.23 8.53
C ARG A 66 -14.58 16.10 9.56
N ALA A 67 -13.39 15.82 10.06
CA ALA A 67 -13.16 14.78 11.06
C ALA A 67 -13.93 15.06 12.36
N ARG A 68 -13.93 16.32 12.84
CA ARG A 68 -14.70 16.73 14.01
C ARG A 68 -16.20 16.53 13.82
N ALA A 69 -16.74 16.93 12.66
CA ALA A 69 -18.14 16.72 12.35
C ALA A 69 -18.51 15.22 12.32
N GLN A 70 -17.64 14.38 11.74
CA GLN A 70 -17.86 12.93 11.73
C GLN A 70 -17.78 12.31 13.13
N ALA A 71 -16.81 12.71 13.96
CA ALA A 71 -16.70 12.22 15.33
C ALA A 71 -17.91 12.62 16.21
N GLN A 72 -18.35 13.87 16.10
CA GLN A 72 -19.56 14.34 16.79
C GLN A 72 -20.81 13.58 16.34
N GLU A 73 -20.92 13.23 15.07
CA GLU A 73 -22.05 12.43 14.57
C GLU A 73 -22.02 10.98 15.10
N VAL A 74 -20.84 10.38 15.25
CA VAL A 74 -20.67 9.07 15.92
C VAL A 74 -21.16 9.15 17.38
N ASP A 75 -20.69 10.15 18.14
CA ASP A 75 -21.08 10.34 19.54
C ASP A 75 -22.58 10.62 19.66
N ARG A 76 -23.16 11.42 18.76
CA ARG A 76 -24.63 11.67 18.70
C ARG A 76 -25.41 10.38 18.49
N LYS A 77 -24.99 9.53 17.54
CA LYS A 77 -25.65 8.24 17.26
C LYS A 77 -25.62 7.33 18.48
N LEU A 78 -24.47 7.19 19.13
CA LEU A 78 -24.33 6.36 20.34
C LEU A 78 -25.24 6.88 21.46
N ALA A 79 -25.29 8.20 21.70
CA ALA A 79 -26.16 8.81 22.70
C ALA A 79 -27.66 8.59 22.38
N ALA A 80 -28.02 8.46 21.10
CA ALA A 80 -29.38 8.15 20.65
C ALA A 80 -29.69 6.63 20.64
N GLY A 81 -28.74 5.77 20.98
CA GLY A 81 -28.89 4.31 20.91
C GLY A 81 -28.87 3.77 19.46
N GLU A 82 -28.41 4.58 18.50
CA GLU A 82 -28.23 4.18 17.11
C GLU A 82 -26.85 3.52 16.91
N ASP A 83 -26.75 2.53 15.99
CA ASP A 83 -25.47 1.91 15.66
C ASP A 83 -24.68 2.78 14.66
N PRO A 84 -23.50 3.32 15.05
CA PRO A 84 -22.66 4.10 14.14
C PRO A 84 -21.87 3.25 13.14
N GLY A 85 -21.84 1.94 13.30
CA GLY A 85 -21.11 1.00 12.45
C GLY A 85 -19.85 0.38 13.11
N PRO A 86 -19.23 -0.63 12.46
CA PRO A 86 -18.15 -1.43 13.06
C PRO A 86 -16.83 -0.67 13.27
N LEU A 87 -16.64 0.49 12.66
CA LEU A 87 -15.46 1.36 12.83
C LEU A 87 -15.78 2.62 13.65
N ALA A 88 -16.79 2.55 14.54
CA ALA A 88 -17.28 3.69 15.33
C ALA A 88 -16.16 4.54 15.93
N GLY A 89 -16.00 5.77 15.43
CA GLY A 89 -15.04 6.76 15.92
C GLY A 89 -13.57 6.49 15.59
N VAL A 90 -13.24 5.46 14.82
CA VAL A 90 -11.85 5.12 14.47
C VAL A 90 -11.25 6.16 13.53
N PRO A 91 -10.17 6.87 13.91
CA PRO A 91 -9.47 7.79 13.03
C PRO A 91 -8.75 7.01 11.90
N PHE A 92 -9.02 7.38 10.64
CA PHE A 92 -8.35 6.79 9.48
C PHE A 92 -7.86 7.83 8.48
N THR A 93 -6.90 7.43 7.66
CA THR A 93 -6.32 8.26 6.60
C THR A 93 -6.48 7.61 5.24
N VAL A 94 -6.35 8.41 4.18
CA VAL A 94 -6.58 7.99 2.81
C VAL A 94 -5.42 8.45 1.93
N LYS A 95 -4.79 7.54 1.18
CA LYS A 95 -3.81 7.88 0.15
C LYS A 95 -4.40 8.85 -0.86
N ASP A 96 -3.69 9.90 -1.25
CA ASP A 96 -4.23 10.98 -2.10
C ASP A 96 -4.43 10.59 -3.58
N ILE A 97 -4.59 9.31 -3.83
CA ILE A 97 -5.03 8.74 -5.11
C ILE A 97 -6.54 8.46 -5.15
N PHE A 98 -7.22 8.47 -4.00
CA PHE A 98 -8.66 8.29 -3.89
C PHE A 98 -9.38 9.63 -3.94
N CYS A 99 -10.41 9.73 -4.78
CA CYS A 99 -11.34 10.86 -4.77
C CYS A 99 -12.15 10.88 -3.47
N VAL A 100 -12.22 12.05 -2.82
CA VAL A 100 -13.08 12.31 -1.67
C VAL A 100 -13.81 13.62 -1.92
N GLN A 101 -15.12 13.56 -1.97
CA GLN A 101 -15.97 14.71 -2.32
C GLN A 101 -15.63 15.94 -1.48
N GLY A 102 -15.45 17.08 -2.17
CA GLY A 102 -15.15 18.37 -1.55
C GLY A 102 -13.72 18.53 -1.05
N THR A 103 -12.82 17.54 -1.31
CA THR A 103 -11.40 17.65 -0.96
C THR A 103 -10.50 17.61 -2.20
N PRO A 104 -9.31 18.22 -2.15
CA PRO A 104 -8.30 18.02 -3.18
C PRO A 104 -7.98 16.53 -3.35
N SER A 105 -7.77 16.08 -4.59
CA SER A 105 -7.34 14.72 -4.93
C SER A 105 -6.29 14.83 -6.02
N THR A 106 -5.03 14.96 -5.58
CA THR A 106 -3.94 15.44 -6.43
C THR A 106 -3.12 14.35 -7.07
N ALA A 107 -3.24 13.10 -6.58
CA ALA A 107 -2.36 11.98 -6.97
C ALA A 107 -0.85 12.31 -6.81
N GLY A 108 -0.49 13.20 -5.87
CA GLY A 108 0.88 13.67 -5.68
C GLY A 108 1.45 14.46 -6.87
N SER A 109 0.61 14.98 -7.77
CA SER A 109 0.99 15.58 -9.04
C SER A 109 0.49 17.02 -9.18
N ARG A 110 1.32 17.88 -9.78
CA ARG A 110 0.93 19.24 -10.15
C ARG A 110 -0.25 19.25 -11.14
N ILE A 111 -0.38 18.23 -12.00
CA ILE A 111 -1.44 18.16 -13.01
C ILE A 111 -2.84 18.12 -12.39
N LEU A 112 -2.98 17.63 -11.17
CA LEU A 112 -4.22 17.55 -10.41
C LEU A 112 -4.25 18.43 -9.16
N ALA A 113 -3.29 19.29 -8.95
CA ALA A 113 -3.18 20.08 -7.72
C ALA A 113 -4.41 20.96 -7.41
N ASN A 114 -5.12 21.41 -8.44
CA ASN A 114 -6.34 22.21 -8.33
C ASN A 114 -7.64 21.36 -8.50
N PHE A 115 -7.53 20.04 -8.54
CA PHE A 115 -8.69 19.16 -8.70
C PHE A 115 -9.34 18.87 -7.35
N VAL A 116 -10.54 19.40 -7.14
CA VAL A 116 -11.42 19.07 -6.02
C VAL A 116 -12.40 18.00 -6.50
N ALA A 117 -12.40 16.85 -5.85
CA ALA A 117 -13.22 15.71 -6.29
C ALA A 117 -14.72 16.00 -6.10
N PRO A 118 -15.56 15.75 -7.13
CA PRO A 118 -17.02 15.94 -7.05
C PRO A 118 -17.75 14.73 -6.44
N TYR A 119 -17.06 13.63 -6.15
CA TYR A 119 -17.61 12.40 -5.58
C TYR A 119 -16.57 11.69 -4.71
N THR A 120 -17.04 10.73 -3.90
CA THR A 120 -16.18 9.92 -3.02
C THR A 120 -15.99 8.52 -3.58
N ALA A 121 -14.75 8.03 -3.53
CA ALA A 121 -14.40 6.64 -3.87
C ALA A 121 -15.14 5.64 -2.99
N THR A 122 -15.59 4.53 -3.58
CA THR A 122 -16.37 3.51 -2.86
C THR A 122 -15.72 3.01 -1.58
N PRO A 123 -14.44 2.64 -1.54
CA PRO A 123 -13.85 2.15 -0.29
C PRO A 123 -13.81 3.23 0.79
N VAL A 124 -13.61 4.49 0.44
CA VAL A 124 -13.67 5.61 1.41
C VAL A 124 -15.09 5.81 1.93
N ALA A 125 -16.09 5.85 1.04
CA ALA A 125 -17.50 6.00 1.45
C ALA A 125 -17.96 4.85 2.37
N ARG A 126 -17.49 3.62 2.11
CA ARG A 126 -17.75 2.47 2.98
C ARG A 126 -17.11 2.62 4.36
N MET A 127 -15.86 3.12 4.44
CA MET A 127 -15.20 3.41 5.72
C MET A 127 -15.98 4.45 6.54
N GLU A 128 -16.42 5.54 5.90
CA GLU A 128 -17.25 6.58 6.55
C GLU A 128 -18.60 6.02 6.99
N THR A 129 -19.26 5.21 6.15
CA THR A 129 -20.54 4.55 6.49
C THR A 129 -20.38 3.57 7.66
N ALA A 130 -19.21 2.93 7.78
CA ALA A 130 -18.88 2.06 8.90
C ALA A 130 -18.57 2.83 10.21
N GLY A 131 -18.67 4.16 10.23
CA GLY A 131 -18.44 5.01 11.39
C GLY A 131 -17.00 5.50 11.57
N GLY A 132 -16.14 5.27 10.59
CA GLY A 132 -14.76 5.78 10.60
C GLY A 132 -14.70 7.30 10.45
N VAL A 133 -13.67 7.91 11.05
CA VAL A 133 -13.42 9.36 11.08
C VAL A 133 -12.21 9.69 10.20
N MET A 134 -12.43 10.35 9.05
CA MET A 134 -11.38 10.63 8.08
C MET A 134 -10.54 11.84 8.49
N LEU A 135 -9.25 11.62 8.79
CA LEU A 135 -8.29 12.67 9.17
C LEU A 135 -7.78 13.49 7.99
N GLY A 136 -7.56 12.86 6.83
CA GLY A 136 -7.00 13.57 5.67
C GLY A 136 -6.45 12.70 4.56
N LYS A 137 -5.76 13.37 3.62
CA LYS A 137 -5.19 12.81 2.41
C LYS A 137 -3.67 12.76 2.50
N LEU A 138 -3.09 11.58 2.27
CA LEU A 138 -1.69 11.30 2.49
C LEU A 138 -0.85 11.35 1.21
N ASN A 139 0.39 11.79 1.37
CA ASN A 139 1.38 11.88 0.33
C ASN A 139 1.76 10.49 -0.24
N LEU A 140 2.17 10.49 -1.49
CA LEU A 140 2.41 9.28 -2.28
C LEU A 140 3.40 9.61 -3.40
N ASP A 141 4.01 8.61 -4.00
CA ASP A 141 4.68 8.78 -5.30
C ASP A 141 3.71 9.32 -6.35
N GLU A 142 4.16 10.25 -7.21
CA GLU A 142 3.32 10.88 -8.23
C GLU A 142 2.58 9.82 -9.08
N PHE A 143 1.23 9.84 -9.09
CA PHE A 143 0.35 8.83 -9.71
C PHE A 143 0.67 7.39 -9.30
N THR A 144 1.23 7.17 -8.12
CA THR A 144 1.72 5.88 -7.62
C THR A 144 2.94 5.32 -8.39
N TYR A 145 3.71 6.18 -9.08
CA TYR A 145 4.83 5.78 -9.93
C TYR A 145 6.18 5.79 -9.21
N GLY A 146 6.30 4.99 -8.17
CA GLY A 146 7.54 4.84 -7.40
C GLY A 146 7.40 3.84 -6.28
N SER A 147 8.49 3.61 -5.58
CA SER A 147 8.59 2.68 -4.44
C SER A 147 9.32 3.32 -3.25
N SER A 148 9.45 4.67 -3.25
CA SER A 148 10.18 5.42 -2.21
C SER A 148 9.41 6.63 -1.67
N ASN A 149 8.36 7.07 -2.34
CA ASN A 149 7.57 8.28 -2.09
C ASN A 149 8.32 9.60 -2.38
N GLU A 150 9.49 9.52 -3.01
CA GLU A 150 10.30 10.71 -3.32
C GLU A 150 9.85 11.43 -4.61
N SER A 151 9.07 10.77 -5.47
CA SER A 151 8.62 11.34 -6.75
C SER A 151 7.44 12.28 -6.66
N SER A 152 6.86 12.50 -5.47
CA SER A 152 5.75 13.43 -5.26
C SER A 152 6.11 14.85 -5.65
N ALA A 153 5.17 15.56 -6.31
CA ALA A 153 5.29 17.00 -6.53
C ALA A 153 5.07 17.82 -5.26
N PHE A 154 4.52 17.21 -4.20
CA PHE A 154 4.23 17.85 -2.92
C PHE A 154 5.35 17.56 -1.93
N GLN A 155 6.12 18.60 -1.59
CA GLN A 155 7.29 18.50 -0.73
C GLN A 155 7.07 19.23 0.61
N PRO A 156 7.69 18.80 1.73
CA PRO A 156 8.62 17.66 1.82
C PRO A 156 7.95 16.30 1.61
N SER A 157 8.73 15.34 1.13
CA SER A 157 8.29 13.94 1.01
C SER A 157 8.22 13.26 2.36
N PRO A 158 7.33 12.25 2.53
CA PRO A 158 7.26 11.45 3.74
C PRO A 158 8.58 10.76 4.08
N ARG A 159 8.82 10.62 5.38
CA ARG A 159 10.00 10.00 5.95
C ARG A 159 9.63 8.77 6.77
N ASN A 160 10.57 7.86 6.91
CA ASN A 160 10.37 6.67 7.73
C ASN A 160 10.39 7.03 9.22
N PRO A 161 9.35 6.71 10.02
CA PRO A 161 9.33 7.05 11.45
C PRO A 161 10.41 6.36 12.28
N TRP A 162 10.96 5.23 11.80
CA TRP A 162 12.04 4.51 12.46
C TRP A 162 13.40 5.18 12.28
N ASP A 163 13.64 5.75 11.10
CA ASP A 163 14.80 6.56 10.77
C ASP A 163 14.40 7.61 9.71
N PRO A 164 14.26 8.90 10.08
CA PRO A 164 13.89 9.95 9.14
C PRO A 164 14.90 10.22 8.01
N GLY A 165 16.08 9.64 8.05
CA GLY A 165 17.05 9.62 6.95
C GLY A 165 16.74 8.61 5.86
N ARG A 166 15.71 7.78 6.06
CA ARG A 166 15.33 6.70 5.14
C ARG A 166 13.93 6.88 4.56
N VAL A 167 13.70 6.22 3.44
CA VAL A 167 12.39 6.23 2.77
C VAL A 167 11.36 5.43 3.58
N PRO A 168 10.08 5.84 3.59
CA PRO A 168 9.00 5.03 4.16
C PRO A 168 8.56 3.90 3.23
N GLY A 169 9.17 3.80 2.05
CA GLY A 169 8.67 3.00 0.96
C GLY A 169 7.60 3.73 0.14
N GLY A 170 7.06 3.04 -0.86
CA GLY A 170 6.08 3.60 -1.78
C GLY A 170 5.36 2.54 -2.62
N SER A 171 4.37 3.02 -3.27
CA SER A 171 3.86 4.39 -3.38
C SER A 171 2.91 4.82 -2.26
N SER A 172 2.53 3.94 -1.29
CA SER A 172 1.72 4.30 -0.12
C SER A 172 2.61 4.64 1.10
N GLY A 173 3.71 5.39 0.88
CA GLY A 173 4.68 5.72 1.93
C GLY A 173 4.08 6.57 3.04
N GLY A 174 3.32 7.63 2.70
CA GLY A 174 2.59 8.41 3.69
C GLY A 174 1.59 7.56 4.50
N SER A 175 0.93 6.58 3.85
CA SER A 175 -0.01 5.67 4.54
C SER A 175 0.68 4.77 5.56
N ALA A 176 1.81 4.16 5.20
CA ALA A 176 2.56 3.30 6.12
C ALA A 176 3.21 4.11 7.25
N ALA A 177 3.80 5.27 6.92
CA ALA A 177 4.44 6.14 7.89
C ALA A 177 3.45 6.69 8.93
N SER A 178 2.26 7.14 8.49
CA SER A 178 1.23 7.67 9.40
C SER A 178 0.73 6.62 10.40
N VAL A 179 0.53 5.37 9.96
CA VAL A 179 0.15 4.25 10.85
C VAL A 179 1.28 3.93 11.83
N ALA A 180 2.53 3.85 11.36
CA ALA A 180 3.70 3.58 12.20
C ALA A 180 3.97 4.68 13.23
N ALA A 181 3.72 5.96 12.86
CA ALA A 181 3.86 7.10 13.75
C ALA A 181 2.66 7.27 14.72
N GLY A 182 1.64 6.43 14.65
CA GLY A 182 0.45 6.54 15.50
C GLY A 182 -0.43 7.75 15.18
N GLU A 183 -0.32 8.33 14.00
CA GLU A 183 -1.16 9.45 13.54
C GLU A 183 -2.58 9.01 13.19
N CYS A 184 -2.75 7.74 12.89
CA CYS A 184 -4.03 7.10 12.66
C CYS A 184 -3.98 5.61 13.04
N ALA A 185 -5.13 5.02 13.27
CA ALA A 185 -5.23 3.58 13.52
C ALA A 185 -5.22 2.76 12.22
N LEU A 186 -5.82 3.30 11.16
CA LEU A 186 -6.02 2.66 9.85
C LEU A 186 -5.66 3.61 8.71
N SER A 187 -5.13 3.08 7.63
CA SER A 187 -4.91 3.85 6.40
C SER A 187 -5.30 3.07 5.15
N LEU A 188 -5.99 3.74 4.22
CA LEU A 188 -6.35 3.17 2.93
C LEU A 188 -5.25 3.47 1.91
N GLY A 189 -4.56 2.42 1.45
CA GLY A 189 -3.53 2.46 0.43
C GLY A 189 -3.92 1.79 -0.88
N THR A 190 -2.97 1.73 -1.83
CA THR A 190 -3.10 0.97 -3.09
C THR A 190 -1.83 0.18 -3.37
N ASP A 191 -1.97 -0.99 -3.99
CA ASP A 191 -0.88 -1.90 -4.35
C ASP A 191 -1.01 -2.29 -5.83
N THR A 192 -0.05 -1.85 -6.64
CA THR A 192 0.00 -2.13 -8.09
C THR A 192 1.17 -3.06 -8.42
N ALA A 193 2.26 -2.98 -7.62
CA ALA A 193 3.43 -3.85 -7.71
C ALA A 193 3.97 -4.29 -6.34
N GLY A 194 3.45 -3.70 -5.27
CA GLY A 194 3.92 -3.87 -3.90
C GLY A 194 3.59 -2.67 -3.01
N SER A 195 2.89 -1.67 -3.55
CA SER A 195 2.77 -0.33 -2.94
C SER A 195 1.91 -0.24 -1.65
N ILE A 196 1.39 -1.33 -1.12
CA ILE A 196 0.91 -1.48 0.27
C ILE A 196 1.94 -2.30 1.06
N ARG A 197 2.32 -3.47 0.52
CA ARG A 197 3.13 -4.47 1.22
C ARG A 197 4.57 -4.01 1.48
N GLN A 198 5.21 -3.39 0.48
CA GLN A 198 6.58 -2.90 0.59
C GLN A 198 6.69 -1.75 1.62
N PRO A 199 5.88 -0.65 1.55
CA PRO A 199 5.96 0.37 2.60
C PRO A 199 5.50 -0.14 3.96
N ALA A 200 4.58 -1.12 4.04
CA ALA A 200 4.25 -1.80 5.30
C ALA A 200 5.46 -2.51 5.90
N ALA A 201 6.25 -3.22 5.09
CA ALA A 201 7.50 -3.86 5.52
C ALA A 201 8.53 -2.83 6.02
N PHE A 202 8.73 -1.74 5.29
CA PHE A 202 9.70 -0.69 5.63
C PHE A 202 9.33 0.11 6.88
N CYS A 203 8.03 0.27 7.16
CA CYS A 203 7.54 0.99 8.32
C CYS A 203 7.14 0.08 9.50
N GLY A 204 7.27 -1.25 9.37
CA GLY A 204 6.98 -2.20 10.44
C GLY A 204 5.49 -2.27 10.81
N VAL A 205 4.59 -2.19 9.81
CA VAL A 205 3.14 -2.28 9.97
C VAL A 205 2.58 -3.44 9.14
N VAL A 206 1.32 -3.77 9.37
CA VAL A 206 0.57 -4.76 8.58
C VAL A 206 0.03 -4.11 7.32
N GLY A 207 0.25 -4.73 6.16
CA GLY A 207 -0.29 -4.25 4.88
C GLY A 207 -0.93 -5.37 4.08
N MET A 208 -2.21 -5.23 3.72
CA MET A 208 -2.95 -6.24 2.97
C MET A 208 -3.26 -5.75 1.56
N LYS A 209 -2.72 -6.45 0.56
CA LYS A 209 -3.20 -6.40 -0.82
C LYS A 209 -4.26 -7.49 -0.99
N PRO A 210 -5.56 -7.14 -1.14
CA PRO A 210 -6.57 -8.16 -1.41
C PRO A 210 -6.43 -8.78 -2.80
N THR A 211 -7.20 -9.80 -3.08
CA THR A 211 -7.41 -10.31 -4.44
C THR A 211 -7.87 -9.16 -5.35
N TYR A 212 -7.35 -9.12 -6.59
CA TYR A 212 -7.81 -8.14 -7.58
C TYR A 212 -9.34 -8.22 -7.74
N GLY A 213 -9.99 -7.06 -7.61
CA GLY A 213 -11.45 -6.97 -7.65
C GLY A 213 -12.19 -7.25 -6.33
N ARG A 214 -11.51 -7.65 -5.23
CA ARG A 214 -12.14 -7.81 -3.91
C ARG A 214 -12.64 -6.48 -3.34
N VAL A 215 -11.94 -5.38 -3.61
CA VAL A 215 -12.29 -4.01 -3.23
C VAL A 215 -12.51 -3.19 -4.49
N SER A 216 -13.59 -2.40 -4.52
CA SER A 216 -13.92 -1.53 -5.64
C SER A 216 -12.85 -0.48 -5.90
N ARG A 217 -12.56 -0.24 -7.18
CA ARG A 217 -11.69 0.83 -7.69
C ARG A 217 -12.43 2.08 -8.15
N TYR A 218 -13.77 2.12 -7.97
CA TYR A 218 -14.54 3.32 -8.29
C TYR A 218 -14.06 4.51 -7.45
N GLY A 219 -13.70 5.59 -8.13
CA GLY A 219 -13.13 6.79 -7.51
C GLY A 219 -11.63 6.72 -7.20
N LEU A 220 -10.95 5.64 -7.59
CA LEU A 220 -9.50 5.57 -7.62
C LEU A 220 -8.97 6.20 -8.91
N ILE A 221 -8.02 7.15 -8.80
CA ILE A 221 -7.29 7.69 -9.94
C ILE A 221 -6.38 6.58 -10.47
N ALA A 222 -6.66 6.09 -11.68
CA ALA A 222 -6.04 4.88 -12.20
C ALA A 222 -4.57 5.05 -12.59
N PHE A 223 -3.75 4.10 -12.17
CA PHE A 223 -2.41 3.85 -12.67
C PHE A 223 -2.40 2.70 -13.68
N GLY A 224 -2.41 1.47 -13.19
CA GLY A 224 -2.41 0.22 -13.95
C GLY A 224 -3.73 -0.50 -13.74
N SER A 225 -4.68 -0.29 -14.66
CA SER A 225 -6.08 -0.73 -14.47
C SER A 225 -6.24 -2.22 -14.26
N SER A 226 -5.30 -3.04 -14.74
CA SER A 226 -5.29 -4.50 -14.56
C SER A 226 -4.51 -4.97 -13.33
N LEU A 227 -3.95 -4.06 -12.53
CA LEU A 227 -3.05 -4.37 -11.42
C LEU A 227 -3.45 -3.66 -10.12
N ASP A 228 -4.06 -2.46 -10.18
CA ASP A 228 -4.39 -1.62 -9.03
C ASP A 228 -5.33 -2.32 -8.05
N CYS A 229 -4.92 -2.45 -6.79
CA CYS A 229 -5.69 -3.04 -5.70
C CYS A 229 -5.73 -2.07 -4.50
N PRO A 230 -6.91 -1.53 -4.12
CA PRO A 230 -7.07 -0.84 -2.83
C PRO A 230 -6.99 -1.83 -1.66
N GLY A 231 -6.40 -1.42 -0.53
CA GLY A 231 -6.34 -2.28 0.65
C GLY A 231 -5.85 -1.57 1.91
N PRO A 232 -5.97 -2.25 3.07
CA PRO A 232 -5.65 -1.69 4.38
C PRO A 232 -4.16 -1.70 4.71
N LEU A 233 -3.75 -0.65 5.46
CA LEU A 233 -2.57 -0.64 6.32
C LEU A 233 -3.04 -0.41 7.77
N ALA A 234 -2.49 -1.19 8.71
CA ALA A 234 -2.87 -1.16 10.12
C ALA A 234 -1.68 -1.56 10.99
N ARG A 235 -1.77 -1.35 12.32
CA ARG A 235 -0.73 -1.82 13.24
C ARG A 235 -0.82 -3.32 13.52
N GLU A 236 -2.02 -3.89 13.46
CA GLU A 236 -2.30 -5.29 13.78
C GLU A 236 -3.16 -5.95 12.71
N VAL A 237 -3.06 -7.28 12.64
CA VAL A 237 -3.85 -8.10 11.69
C VAL A 237 -5.35 -7.99 11.96
N THR A 238 -5.76 -7.88 13.21
CA THR A 238 -7.17 -7.71 13.59
C THR A 238 -7.76 -6.45 12.98
N ASP A 239 -7.00 -5.34 12.99
CA ASP A 239 -7.44 -4.05 12.46
C ASP A 239 -7.48 -4.07 10.94
N ALA A 240 -6.52 -4.76 10.29
CA ALA A 240 -6.54 -4.96 8.84
C ALA A 240 -7.78 -5.78 8.41
N ALA A 241 -8.15 -6.81 9.18
CA ALA A 241 -9.36 -7.60 8.95
C ALA A 241 -10.64 -6.77 9.13
N LEU A 242 -10.69 -5.97 10.18
CA LEU A 242 -11.82 -5.07 10.47
C LEU A 242 -12.04 -4.05 9.34
N MET A 243 -10.94 -3.44 8.87
CA MET A 243 -10.99 -2.51 7.74
C MET A 243 -11.40 -3.22 6.45
N LEU A 244 -10.87 -4.43 6.18
CA LEU A 244 -11.21 -5.18 4.98
C LEU A 244 -12.70 -5.59 4.97
N ASN A 245 -13.29 -5.94 6.13
CA ASN A 245 -14.73 -6.16 6.27
C ASN A 245 -15.54 -4.94 5.82
N ALA A 246 -15.08 -3.74 6.14
CA ALA A 246 -15.76 -2.50 5.77
C ALA A 246 -15.67 -2.21 4.26
N ILE A 247 -14.50 -2.40 3.63
CA ILE A 247 -14.25 -1.93 2.26
C ILE A 247 -14.51 -2.98 1.17
N ALA A 248 -14.49 -4.28 1.49
CA ALA A 248 -14.64 -5.37 0.52
C ALA A 248 -16.05 -5.49 -0.05
N GLY A 249 -16.17 -6.12 -1.23
CA GLY A 249 -17.44 -6.50 -1.84
C GLY A 249 -17.73 -5.82 -3.17
N ALA A 250 -18.73 -6.38 -3.87
CA ALA A 250 -19.17 -5.94 -5.19
C ALA A 250 -19.57 -4.45 -5.24
N ASP A 251 -19.35 -3.83 -6.38
CA ASP A 251 -19.78 -2.45 -6.67
C ASP A 251 -20.20 -2.37 -8.14
N THR A 252 -21.46 -2.03 -8.39
CA THR A 252 -22.00 -1.90 -9.76
C THR A 252 -21.37 -0.77 -10.57
N ARG A 253 -20.64 0.15 -9.92
CA ARG A 253 -19.90 1.25 -10.56
C ARG A 253 -18.50 0.85 -11.02
N ASP A 254 -18.02 -0.32 -10.61
CA ASP A 254 -16.71 -0.88 -11.02
C ASP A 254 -16.92 -2.25 -11.67
N GLY A 255 -16.81 -2.31 -12.99
CA GLY A 255 -16.95 -3.56 -13.74
C GLY A 255 -15.88 -4.62 -13.45
N THR A 256 -14.85 -4.29 -12.66
CA THR A 256 -13.81 -5.23 -12.22
C THR A 256 -14.02 -5.72 -10.79
N ALA A 257 -14.97 -5.14 -10.04
CA ALA A 257 -15.29 -5.61 -8.70
C ALA A 257 -15.95 -7.01 -8.76
N ALA A 258 -15.36 -7.97 -8.06
CA ALA A 258 -15.82 -9.36 -8.08
C ALA A 258 -17.12 -9.54 -7.29
N ALA A 259 -18.10 -10.22 -7.90
CA ALA A 259 -19.35 -10.58 -7.27
C ALA A 259 -19.21 -11.87 -6.44
N VAL A 260 -18.15 -11.93 -5.61
CA VAL A 260 -17.89 -13.07 -4.70
C VAL A 260 -18.29 -12.67 -3.28
N PRO A 261 -18.99 -13.51 -2.52
CA PRO A 261 -19.38 -13.23 -1.14
C PRO A 261 -18.18 -12.79 -0.29
N VAL A 262 -18.40 -11.82 0.59
CA VAL A 262 -17.40 -11.35 1.56
C VAL A 262 -17.64 -12.11 2.86
N PRO A 263 -16.67 -12.91 3.34
CA PRO A 263 -16.79 -13.53 4.65
C PRO A 263 -16.57 -12.50 5.76
N ASP A 264 -16.89 -12.84 7.00
CA ASP A 264 -16.40 -12.09 8.16
C ASP A 264 -14.92 -12.43 8.40
N TYR A 265 -14.02 -11.54 7.98
CA TYR A 265 -12.59 -11.73 8.14
C TYR A 265 -12.14 -11.77 9.61
N THR A 266 -12.88 -11.12 10.51
CA THR A 266 -12.55 -11.11 11.94
C THR A 266 -12.92 -12.43 12.61
N ALA A 267 -13.92 -13.16 12.11
CA ALA A 267 -14.30 -14.47 12.63
C ALA A 267 -13.18 -15.50 12.43
N ALA A 268 -12.50 -15.47 11.28
CA ALA A 268 -11.42 -16.39 10.94
C ALA A 268 -10.18 -16.26 11.84
N LEU A 269 -9.97 -15.10 12.49
CA LEU A 269 -8.79 -14.82 13.33
C LEU A 269 -8.66 -15.71 14.57
N LYS A 270 -9.75 -16.34 14.99
CA LYS A 270 -9.81 -17.23 16.17
C LYS A 270 -9.34 -18.65 15.88
N GLU A 271 -9.23 -18.99 14.61
CA GLU A 271 -8.80 -20.32 14.18
C GLU A 271 -7.27 -20.41 14.19
N GLY A 272 -6.71 -21.49 14.69
CA GLY A 272 -5.26 -21.73 14.66
C GLY A 272 -4.77 -22.13 13.26
N VAL A 273 -3.47 -22.42 13.13
CA VAL A 273 -2.83 -22.77 11.84
C VAL A 273 -2.62 -24.28 11.68
N ARG A 274 -3.07 -25.11 12.63
CA ARG A 274 -2.85 -26.56 12.60
C ARG A 274 -3.41 -27.17 11.31
N GLY A 275 -2.54 -27.94 10.62
CA GLY A 275 -2.87 -28.64 9.38
C GLY A 275 -2.89 -27.76 8.12
N LEU A 276 -2.68 -26.44 8.23
CA LEU A 276 -2.47 -25.60 7.05
C LEU A 276 -1.11 -25.90 6.42
N ARG A 277 -1.07 -25.91 5.10
CA ARG A 277 0.12 -26.16 4.29
C ARG A 277 0.71 -24.84 3.81
N ILE A 278 1.90 -24.50 4.30
CA ILE A 278 2.57 -23.23 4.02
C ILE A 278 3.85 -23.50 3.23
N GLY A 279 3.91 -22.99 2.00
CA GLY A 279 5.05 -23.20 1.10
C GLY A 279 6.20 -22.22 1.33
N LEU A 280 7.42 -22.69 1.08
CA LEU A 280 8.62 -21.87 0.92
C LEU A 280 9.19 -22.12 -0.49
N SER A 281 9.49 -21.03 -1.21
CA SER A 281 10.06 -21.10 -2.56
C SER A 281 11.46 -20.52 -2.60
N PRO A 282 12.47 -21.26 -3.06
CA PRO A 282 13.84 -20.74 -3.20
C PRO A 282 13.94 -19.55 -4.16
N ASP A 283 12.96 -19.41 -5.09
CA ASP A 283 12.94 -18.32 -6.07
C ASP A 283 12.63 -16.94 -5.44
N TYR A 284 12.12 -16.90 -4.20
CA TYR A 284 11.87 -15.66 -3.45
C TYR A 284 13.03 -15.28 -2.49
N PHE A 285 14.05 -16.13 -2.34
CA PHE A 285 15.23 -15.86 -1.49
C PHE A 285 16.43 -15.34 -2.28
N ARG A 286 16.17 -14.85 -3.49
CA ARG A 286 17.20 -14.26 -4.37
C ARG A 286 16.64 -13.05 -5.11
N ILE A 287 17.53 -12.12 -5.41
CA ILE A 287 17.27 -11.01 -6.31
C ILE A 287 17.80 -11.41 -7.68
N THR A 288 17.00 -11.20 -8.70
CA THR A 288 17.38 -11.43 -10.10
C THR A 288 17.24 -10.12 -10.87
N TYR A 289 18.28 -9.78 -11.63
CA TYR A 289 18.23 -8.62 -12.52
C TYR A 289 18.94 -8.93 -13.84
N PHE A 290 18.51 -8.23 -14.89
CA PHE A 290 19.16 -8.33 -16.19
C PHE A 290 20.13 -7.17 -16.33
N ASP A 291 21.39 -7.49 -16.68
CA ASP A 291 22.36 -6.48 -17.04
C ASP A 291 21.88 -5.67 -18.24
N ALA A 292 21.97 -4.34 -18.16
CA ALA A 292 21.40 -3.46 -19.17
C ALA A 292 22.20 -3.47 -20.50
N GLU A 293 23.49 -3.82 -20.47
CA GLU A 293 24.37 -3.81 -21.65
C GLU A 293 24.46 -5.20 -22.30
N THR A 294 24.62 -6.23 -21.47
CA THR A 294 24.84 -7.61 -21.96
C THR A 294 23.55 -8.40 -22.08
N GLY A 295 22.49 -8.03 -21.35
CA GLY A 295 21.25 -8.79 -21.23
C GLY A 295 21.41 -10.07 -20.40
N GLU A 296 22.54 -10.29 -19.76
CA GLU A 296 22.78 -11.45 -18.89
C GLU A 296 21.94 -11.39 -17.62
N LEU A 297 21.47 -12.55 -17.17
CA LEU A 297 20.73 -12.68 -15.91
C LEU A 297 21.74 -12.85 -14.76
N HIS A 298 21.68 -11.90 -13.82
CA HIS A 298 22.43 -11.99 -12.56
C HIS A 298 21.50 -12.39 -11.42
N GLU A 299 22.01 -13.21 -10.51
CA GLU A 299 21.30 -13.63 -9.30
C GLU A 299 22.19 -13.38 -8.07
N GLN A 300 21.59 -12.83 -7.02
CA GLN A 300 22.23 -12.67 -5.71
C GLN A 300 21.26 -13.00 -4.59
N PRO A 301 21.72 -13.51 -3.43
CA PRO A 301 20.86 -13.74 -2.29
C PRO A 301 20.28 -12.40 -1.77
N ILE A 302 19.12 -12.47 -1.12
CA ILE A 302 18.59 -11.37 -0.31
C ILE A 302 19.48 -11.16 0.93
N SER A 303 19.20 -10.11 1.72
CA SER A 303 19.98 -9.90 2.96
C SER A 303 19.77 -11.07 3.95
N ALA A 304 20.84 -11.45 4.64
CA ALA A 304 20.82 -12.60 5.56
C ALA A 304 19.84 -12.42 6.73
N GLU A 305 19.62 -11.19 7.14
CA GLU A 305 18.69 -10.83 8.21
C GLU A 305 17.23 -11.10 7.79
N ILE A 306 16.89 -10.78 6.54
CA ILE A 306 15.54 -11.02 5.99
C ILE A 306 15.32 -12.51 5.76
N ASP A 307 16.32 -13.22 5.24
CA ASP A 307 16.31 -14.68 5.09
C ASP A 307 16.01 -15.33 6.45
N SER A 308 16.84 -15.03 7.44
CA SER A 308 16.75 -15.54 8.82
C SER A 308 15.38 -15.24 9.46
N ALA A 309 14.86 -14.02 9.28
CA ALA A 309 13.55 -13.61 9.80
C ALA A 309 12.43 -14.42 9.13
N THR A 310 12.50 -14.63 7.82
CA THR A 310 11.48 -15.41 7.08
C THR A 310 11.45 -16.87 7.55
N LEU A 311 12.62 -17.50 7.69
CA LEU A 311 12.72 -18.86 8.20
C LEU A 311 12.28 -18.98 9.68
N SER A 312 12.52 -17.94 10.49
CA SER A 312 12.02 -17.87 11.87
C SER A 312 10.49 -17.85 11.91
N VAL A 313 9.82 -17.11 11.02
CA VAL A 313 8.36 -17.12 10.90
C VAL A 313 7.86 -18.52 10.52
N ALA A 314 8.49 -19.20 9.56
CA ALA A 314 8.17 -20.57 9.21
C ALA A 314 8.28 -21.51 10.43
N GLY A 315 9.34 -21.36 11.23
CA GLY A 315 9.54 -22.10 12.48
C GLY A 315 8.42 -21.88 13.51
N TYR A 316 7.95 -20.64 13.71
CA TYR A 316 6.79 -20.37 14.58
C TYR A 316 5.52 -21.05 14.08
N LEU A 317 5.25 -20.97 12.78
CA LEU A 317 4.05 -21.59 12.17
C LEU A 317 4.10 -23.13 12.28
N ALA A 318 5.27 -23.73 12.03
CA ALA A 318 5.50 -25.17 12.23
C ALA A 318 5.27 -25.58 13.69
N GLY A 319 5.80 -24.81 14.64
CA GLY A 319 5.60 -25.03 16.09
C GLY A 319 4.12 -25.00 16.53
N MET A 320 3.29 -24.29 15.79
CA MET A 320 1.82 -24.26 15.99
C MET A 320 1.07 -25.34 15.22
N GLY A 321 1.78 -26.20 14.48
CA GLY A 321 1.22 -27.36 13.78
C GLY A 321 0.85 -27.12 12.33
N ALA A 322 1.37 -26.06 11.69
CA ALA A 322 1.33 -25.94 10.24
C ALA A 322 2.34 -26.89 9.58
N ASP A 323 2.02 -27.36 8.37
CA ASP A 323 2.90 -28.19 7.52
C ASP A 323 3.71 -27.28 6.60
N ILE A 324 5.03 -27.18 6.82
CA ILE A 324 5.92 -26.36 5.98
C ILE A 324 6.39 -27.21 4.79
N VAL A 325 6.03 -26.75 3.60
CA VAL A 325 6.36 -27.39 2.32
C VAL A 325 7.49 -26.62 1.65
N GLU A 326 8.70 -27.21 1.70
CA GLU A 326 9.90 -26.59 1.11
C GLU A 326 10.00 -26.83 -0.40
N ASN A 327 10.85 -26.03 -1.04
CA ASN A 327 11.22 -26.18 -2.45
C ASN A 327 10.03 -26.11 -3.42
N VAL A 328 9.09 -25.22 -3.16
CA VAL A 328 7.99 -24.91 -4.09
C VAL A 328 8.53 -24.06 -5.25
N PRO A 329 8.50 -24.54 -6.49
CA PRO A 329 9.07 -23.79 -7.61
C PRO A 329 8.15 -22.65 -8.04
N MET A 330 8.74 -21.47 -8.20
CA MET A 330 8.10 -20.27 -8.75
C MET A 330 8.99 -19.66 -9.85
N PRO A 331 9.32 -20.44 -10.91
CA PRO A 331 10.42 -20.13 -11.84
C PRO A 331 10.23 -18.86 -12.65
N HIS A 332 9.00 -18.33 -12.74
CA HIS A 332 8.73 -17.12 -13.50
C HIS A 332 8.76 -15.84 -12.65
N THR A 333 8.98 -15.92 -11.33
CA THR A 333 9.11 -14.77 -10.41
C THR A 333 10.15 -13.75 -10.90
N LYS A 334 11.27 -14.22 -11.43
CA LYS A 334 12.37 -13.39 -12.01
C LYS A 334 11.93 -12.48 -13.16
N TYR A 335 10.83 -12.79 -13.83
CA TYR A 335 10.28 -11.97 -14.91
C TYR A 335 9.26 -10.92 -14.42
N GLY A 336 8.96 -10.88 -13.13
CA GLY A 336 7.96 -9.97 -12.56
C GLY A 336 8.23 -8.51 -12.91
N ILE A 337 9.43 -8.01 -12.64
CA ILE A 337 9.80 -6.62 -12.92
C ILE A 337 9.81 -6.31 -14.44
N PRO A 338 10.48 -7.07 -15.32
CA PRO A 338 10.41 -6.82 -16.76
C PRO A 338 8.98 -6.79 -17.34
N VAL A 339 8.12 -7.72 -16.92
CA VAL A 339 6.71 -7.77 -17.34
C VAL A 339 5.95 -6.56 -16.83
N TYR A 340 6.16 -6.17 -15.58
CA TYR A 340 5.56 -4.97 -15.00
C TYR A 340 6.00 -3.70 -15.73
N PHE A 341 7.27 -3.59 -16.10
CA PHE A 341 7.78 -2.46 -16.88
C PHE A 341 7.00 -2.26 -18.17
N VAL A 342 6.65 -3.32 -18.87
CA VAL A 342 5.92 -3.21 -20.13
C VAL A 342 4.43 -2.93 -19.87
N ILE A 343 3.75 -3.79 -19.12
CA ILE A 343 2.28 -3.72 -18.95
C ILE A 343 1.88 -2.41 -18.27
N SER A 344 2.53 -2.06 -17.16
CA SER A 344 2.18 -0.87 -16.40
C SER A 344 2.38 0.44 -17.18
N ARG A 345 3.40 0.50 -18.06
CA ARG A 345 3.65 1.69 -18.89
C ARG A 345 2.61 1.85 -19.98
N VAL A 346 2.18 0.77 -20.62
CA VAL A 346 1.09 0.80 -21.61
C VAL A 346 -0.20 1.31 -20.96
N GLU A 347 -0.55 0.76 -19.80
CA GLU A 347 -1.74 1.17 -19.06
C GLU A 347 -1.63 2.62 -18.54
N ALA A 348 -0.46 3.03 -18.04
CA ALA A 348 -0.18 4.40 -17.63
C ALA A 348 -0.33 5.39 -18.79
N ALA A 349 0.25 5.08 -19.96
CA ALA A 349 0.12 5.92 -21.16
C ALA A 349 -1.35 6.12 -21.54
N SER A 350 -2.14 5.05 -21.49
CA SER A 350 -3.58 5.09 -21.75
C SER A 350 -4.34 5.89 -20.70
N ASN A 351 -4.07 5.66 -19.41
CA ASN A 351 -4.80 6.31 -18.32
C ASN A 351 -4.46 7.81 -18.19
N LEU A 352 -3.21 8.21 -18.41
CA LEU A 352 -2.76 9.60 -18.25
C LEU A 352 -3.08 10.50 -19.45
N HIS A 353 -3.57 9.97 -20.58
CA HIS A 353 -3.88 10.81 -21.75
C HIS A 353 -5.05 11.77 -21.49
N ARG A 354 -5.93 11.44 -20.52
CA ARG A 354 -7.10 12.26 -20.15
C ARG A 354 -6.75 13.61 -19.49
N TYR A 355 -5.51 13.77 -19.02
CA TYR A 355 -5.05 15.00 -18.38
C TYR A 355 -4.43 15.93 -19.44
N ASP A 356 -5.29 16.71 -20.08
CA ASP A 356 -4.99 17.54 -21.25
C ASP A 356 -5.11 19.06 -20.99
N GLY A 357 -5.59 19.44 -19.77
CA GLY A 357 -5.83 20.83 -19.40
C GLY A 357 -7.13 21.43 -19.94
N VAL A 358 -8.02 20.60 -20.50
CA VAL A 358 -9.31 21.06 -21.04
C VAL A 358 -10.45 20.84 -20.05
N LYS A 359 -10.59 19.61 -19.54
CA LYS A 359 -11.76 19.21 -18.75
C LYS A 359 -11.61 19.57 -17.27
N TYR A 360 -10.44 19.33 -16.68
CA TYR A 360 -10.14 19.55 -15.27
C TYR A 360 -8.61 19.46 -15.04
N GLY A 361 -8.18 19.85 -13.86
CA GLY A 361 -6.78 19.83 -13.47
C GLY A 361 -6.02 21.08 -13.93
N TYR A 362 -4.69 21.00 -13.87
CA TYR A 362 -3.79 22.09 -14.26
C TYR A 362 -3.88 22.36 -15.76
N ARG A 363 -3.96 23.63 -16.11
CA ARG A 363 -3.80 24.14 -17.48
C ARG A 363 -2.67 25.14 -17.48
N THR A 364 -1.82 25.10 -18.52
CA THR A 364 -0.74 26.07 -18.66
C THR A 364 -1.28 27.51 -18.63
N PRO A 365 -0.68 28.41 -17.84
CA PRO A 365 -1.00 29.83 -17.87
C PRO A 365 -0.35 30.55 -19.05
N ASP A 366 0.59 29.90 -19.77
CA ASP A 366 1.30 30.48 -20.87
C ASP A 366 0.36 30.75 -22.06
N SER A 367 0.63 31.81 -22.82
CA SER A 367 -0.06 32.03 -24.07
C SER A 367 0.20 30.89 -25.05
N VAL A 368 -0.83 30.51 -25.78
CA VAL A 368 -0.81 29.40 -26.76
C VAL A 368 -1.48 29.87 -28.05
N GLU A 369 -0.92 29.49 -29.18
CA GLU A 369 -1.47 29.85 -30.49
C GLU A 369 -2.53 28.85 -30.97
N TYR A 370 -2.40 27.56 -30.57
CA TYR A 370 -3.27 26.49 -31.01
C TYR A 370 -3.38 25.35 -29.97
N LEU A 371 -4.41 24.53 -30.10
CA LEU A 371 -4.76 23.49 -29.13
C LEU A 371 -3.65 22.46 -28.84
N PRO A 372 -2.93 21.90 -29.84
CA PRO A 372 -1.82 20.99 -29.57
C PRO A 372 -0.69 21.60 -28.75
N GLU A 373 -0.43 22.89 -28.90
CA GLU A 373 0.56 23.61 -28.09
C GLU A 373 0.10 23.70 -26.62
N MET A 374 -1.17 24.00 -26.39
CA MET A 374 -1.76 24.01 -25.06
C MET A 374 -1.61 22.64 -24.38
N TYR A 375 -1.92 21.56 -25.08
CA TYR A 375 -1.71 20.20 -24.54
C TYR A 375 -0.26 19.94 -24.20
N ARG A 376 0.67 20.28 -25.11
CA ARG A 376 2.11 20.08 -24.90
C ARG A 376 2.62 20.85 -23.70
N LYS A 377 2.34 22.16 -23.60
CA LYS A 377 2.77 23.01 -22.49
C LYS A 377 2.17 22.52 -21.16
N THR A 378 0.86 22.27 -21.10
CA THR A 378 0.17 21.76 -19.91
C THR A 378 0.79 20.48 -19.39
N ARG A 379 0.99 19.47 -20.24
CA ARG A 379 1.54 18.18 -19.84
C ARG A 379 3.02 18.27 -19.49
N THR A 380 3.79 19.12 -20.16
CA THR A 380 5.21 19.36 -19.86
C THR A 380 5.39 20.00 -18.49
N GLN A 381 4.55 20.95 -18.12
CA GLN A 381 4.62 21.68 -16.85
C GLN A 381 3.93 20.95 -15.70
N GLY A 382 2.86 20.21 -16.00
CA GLY A 382 2.00 19.57 -15.01
C GLY A 382 2.49 18.20 -14.55
N PHE A 383 3.12 17.41 -15.41
CA PHE A 383 3.67 16.09 -15.05
C PHE A 383 5.14 16.19 -14.63
N GLY A 384 5.49 15.44 -13.58
CA GLY A 384 6.87 15.21 -13.17
C GLY A 384 7.62 14.25 -14.11
N PRO A 385 8.89 13.93 -13.80
CA PRO A 385 9.72 13.06 -14.63
C PRO A 385 9.16 11.64 -14.78
N GLN A 386 8.67 11.06 -13.68
CA GLN A 386 8.20 9.67 -13.67
C GLN A 386 6.97 9.42 -14.57
N PRO A 387 5.88 10.21 -14.51
CA PRO A 387 4.78 10.07 -15.47
C PRO A 387 5.19 10.26 -16.92
N LYS A 388 6.05 11.26 -17.21
CA LYS A 388 6.55 11.51 -18.59
C LYS A 388 7.27 10.30 -19.15
N LEU A 389 8.21 9.73 -18.36
CA LEU A 389 8.95 8.53 -18.76
C LEU A 389 8.01 7.37 -19.07
N ARG A 390 7.01 7.13 -18.19
CA ARG A 390 6.06 6.03 -18.38
C ARG A 390 5.17 6.21 -19.60
N ILE A 391 4.72 7.43 -19.87
CA ILE A 391 3.94 7.75 -21.07
C ILE A 391 4.77 7.45 -22.33
N LEU A 392 6.01 7.94 -22.40
CA LEU A 392 6.88 7.73 -23.56
C LEU A 392 7.18 6.25 -23.78
N MET A 393 7.55 5.53 -22.73
CA MET A 393 7.83 4.09 -22.83
C MET A 393 6.56 3.31 -23.22
N GLY A 394 5.42 3.61 -22.62
CA GLY A 394 4.16 2.95 -22.90
C GLY A 394 3.72 3.12 -24.35
N MET A 395 3.85 4.32 -24.89
CA MET A 395 3.59 4.61 -26.32
C MET A 395 4.53 3.82 -27.21
N TYR A 396 5.82 3.74 -26.87
CA TYR A 396 6.81 3.01 -27.66
C TYR A 396 6.50 1.50 -27.69
N VAL A 397 6.34 0.84 -26.53
CA VAL A 397 6.17 -0.62 -26.47
C VAL A 397 4.78 -1.09 -26.95
N SER A 398 3.79 -0.19 -27.03
CA SER A 398 2.46 -0.49 -27.58
C SER A 398 2.28 -0.12 -29.05
N ALA A 399 3.27 0.57 -29.66
CA ALA A 399 3.21 0.92 -31.07
C ALA A 399 3.09 -0.33 -31.95
N ALA A 400 2.33 -0.26 -33.04
CA ALA A 400 1.98 -1.42 -33.88
C ALA A 400 3.20 -2.25 -34.30
N GLN A 401 4.33 -1.61 -34.59
CA GLN A 401 5.58 -2.25 -35.00
C GLN A 401 6.33 -2.98 -33.88
N TYR A 402 6.01 -2.67 -32.58
CA TYR A 402 6.71 -3.21 -31.42
C TYR A 402 5.81 -3.99 -30.48
N SER A 403 4.47 -3.89 -30.61
CA SER A 403 3.51 -4.46 -29.66
C SER A 403 3.65 -5.98 -29.53
N GLU A 404 3.92 -6.72 -30.62
CA GLU A 404 4.12 -8.16 -30.55
C GLU A 404 5.40 -8.54 -29.81
N GLN A 405 6.46 -7.77 -30.01
CA GLN A 405 7.76 -8.02 -29.37
C GLN A 405 7.75 -7.74 -27.87
N TYR A 406 7.04 -6.71 -27.43
CA TYR A 406 7.03 -6.26 -26.04
C TYR A 406 5.70 -6.56 -25.33
N TYR A 407 4.61 -5.91 -25.73
CA TYR A 407 3.36 -5.94 -24.96
C TYR A 407 2.69 -7.33 -24.98
N ASN A 408 2.50 -7.91 -26.14
CA ASN A 408 1.90 -9.23 -26.25
C ASN A 408 2.78 -10.32 -25.61
N ARG A 409 4.10 -10.19 -25.74
CA ARG A 409 5.03 -11.09 -25.04
C ARG A 409 4.92 -10.96 -23.53
N ALA A 410 4.84 -9.74 -23.00
CA ALA A 410 4.66 -9.50 -21.55
C ALA A 410 3.36 -10.11 -21.04
N LEU A 411 2.25 -10.01 -21.78
CA LEU A 411 0.97 -10.64 -21.41
C LEU A 411 1.08 -12.17 -21.35
N ARG A 412 1.82 -12.79 -22.30
CA ARG A 412 2.08 -14.24 -22.28
C ARG A 412 2.90 -14.65 -21.06
N VAL A 413 3.95 -13.87 -20.72
CA VAL A 413 4.77 -14.16 -19.53
C VAL A 413 3.97 -13.93 -18.25
N ARG A 414 3.11 -12.90 -18.19
CA ARG A 414 2.15 -12.72 -17.08
C ARG A 414 1.30 -13.97 -16.83
N THR A 415 0.85 -14.63 -17.90
CA THR A 415 0.11 -15.89 -17.79
C THR A 415 0.96 -17.01 -17.19
N LEU A 416 2.26 -17.06 -17.47
CA LEU A 416 3.17 -18.05 -16.86
C LEU A 416 3.38 -17.78 -15.37
N ILE A 417 3.54 -16.51 -14.99
CA ILE A 417 3.60 -16.13 -13.56
C ILE A 417 2.31 -16.56 -12.83
N ARG A 418 1.14 -16.33 -13.42
CA ARG A 418 -0.14 -16.77 -12.86
C ARG A 418 -0.19 -18.29 -12.68
N ARG A 419 0.31 -19.06 -13.64
CA ARG A 419 0.36 -20.54 -13.58
C ARG A 419 1.24 -21.07 -12.45
N ASP A 420 2.33 -20.38 -12.09
CA ASP A 420 3.14 -20.77 -10.93
C ASP A 420 2.28 -20.78 -9.65
N PHE A 421 1.48 -19.73 -9.42
CA PHE A 421 0.56 -19.66 -8.30
C PHE A 421 -0.55 -20.72 -8.38
N GLU A 422 -1.16 -20.91 -9.57
CA GLU A 422 -2.18 -21.94 -9.77
C GLU A 422 -1.65 -23.33 -9.43
N GLN A 423 -0.41 -23.68 -9.83
CA GLN A 423 0.22 -24.95 -9.51
C GLN A 423 0.54 -25.09 -8.00
N ALA A 424 0.97 -24.02 -7.35
CA ALA A 424 1.27 -24.02 -5.92
C ALA A 424 0.00 -24.24 -5.07
N PHE A 425 -1.11 -23.64 -5.48
CA PHE A 425 -2.36 -23.63 -4.74
C PHE A 425 -3.40 -24.66 -5.21
N ASP A 426 -3.14 -25.42 -6.29
CA ASP A 426 -4.08 -26.44 -6.79
C ASP A 426 -4.40 -27.47 -5.69
N PRO A 427 -5.67 -27.59 -5.23
CA PRO A 427 -6.05 -28.53 -4.16
C PRO A 427 -5.87 -30.00 -4.56
N HIS A 428 -5.77 -30.28 -5.85
CA HIS A 428 -5.52 -31.63 -6.41
C HIS A 428 -4.07 -31.78 -6.89
N GLY A 429 -3.27 -30.72 -6.81
CA GLY A 429 -1.89 -30.69 -7.25
C GLY A 429 -0.90 -31.32 -6.27
N ARG A 430 0.37 -31.20 -6.62
CA ARG A 430 1.48 -31.73 -5.81
C ARG A 430 1.61 -31.01 -4.47
N TYR A 431 1.50 -29.66 -4.45
CA TYR A 431 1.84 -28.83 -3.30
C TYR A 431 0.64 -28.58 -2.39
N ARG A 432 -0.54 -28.31 -2.94
CA ARG A 432 -1.81 -28.08 -2.23
C ARG A 432 -1.66 -27.06 -1.10
N LEU A 433 -1.05 -25.93 -1.37
CA LEU A 433 -0.75 -24.92 -0.36
C LEU A 433 -2.00 -24.11 -0.01
N ASP A 434 -2.11 -23.77 1.27
CA ASP A 434 -3.05 -22.75 1.77
C ASP A 434 -2.45 -21.33 1.68
N ALA A 435 -1.11 -21.25 1.80
CA ALA A 435 -0.35 -20.00 1.63
C ALA A 435 1.09 -20.28 1.21
N LEU A 436 1.73 -19.27 0.61
CA LEU A 436 3.17 -19.22 0.36
C LEU A 436 3.76 -18.12 1.28
N LEU A 437 4.75 -18.46 2.10
CA LEU A 437 5.50 -17.52 2.93
C LEU A 437 6.76 -17.11 2.19
N THR A 438 6.97 -15.79 2.06
CA THR A 438 8.15 -15.22 1.39
C THR A 438 8.62 -13.95 2.10
N PRO A 439 9.85 -13.49 1.88
CA PRO A 439 10.23 -12.12 2.19
C PRO A 439 9.30 -11.14 1.48
N THR A 440 9.02 -9.98 2.10
CA THR A 440 8.27 -8.92 1.41
C THR A 440 9.17 -8.13 0.47
N THR A 441 10.36 -7.78 0.95
CA THR A 441 11.35 -6.96 0.24
C THR A 441 12.73 -7.59 0.32
N PRO A 442 13.62 -7.34 -0.66
CA PRO A 442 14.97 -7.90 -0.63
C PRO A 442 15.90 -7.23 0.40
N THR A 443 15.57 -6.00 0.82
CA THR A 443 16.33 -5.19 1.79
C THR A 443 15.36 -4.51 2.75
N THR A 444 15.85 -3.97 3.85
CA THR A 444 15.15 -3.00 4.70
C THR A 444 15.12 -1.61 4.03
N ALA A 445 14.51 -0.60 4.68
CA ALA A 445 14.38 0.73 4.11
C ALA A 445 15.74 1.34 3.75
N PHE A 446 15.91 1.78 2.52
CA PHE A 446 17.14 2.41 2.03
C PHE A 446 17.17 3.93 2.30
N PRO A 447 18.35 4.58 2.30
CA PRO A 447 18.48 6.02 2.52
C PRO A 447 17.73 6.85 1.48
N LEU A 448 17.24 8.02 1.88
CA LEU A 448 16.68 9.02 0.97
C LEU A 448 17.71 9.39 -0.10
N GLY A 449 17.28 9.51 -1.35
CA GLY A 449 18.14 9.84 -2.50
C GLY A 449 18.95 8.66 -3.05
N ALA A 450 19.01 7.51 -2.39
CA ALA A 450 19.88 6.40 -2.80
C ALA A 450 19.48 5.79 -4.16
N VAL A 451 18.19 5.74 -4.45
CA VAL A 451 17.66 5.16 -5.71
C VAL A 451 16.81 6.14 -6.51
N TYR A 452 16.60 7.34 -5.99
CA TYR A 452 15.83 8.37 -6.67
C TYR A 452 16.56 8.84 -7.94
N GLY A 453 15.89 8.76 -9.09
CA GLY A 453 16.48 9.04 -10.40
C GLY A 453 16.84 7.80 -11.20
N ASP A 454 17.04 6.65 -10.56
CA ASP A 454 17.14 5.35 -11.22
C ASP A 454 15.81 4.59 -11.11
N SER A 455 14.98 4.73 -12.14
CA SER A 455 13.65 4.10 -12.14
C SER A 455 13.71 2.56 -12.29
N VAL A 456 14.84 2.00 -12.70
CA VAL A 456 15.05 0.56 -12.79
C VAL A 456 15.42 0.02 -11.41
N LEU A 457 16.44 0.59 -10.78
CA LEU A 457 16.90 0.17 -9.45
C LEU A 457 15.77 0.30 -8.40
N MET A 458 15.02 1.39 -8.44
CA MET A 458 13.87 1.60 -7.54
C MET A 458 12.81 0.49 -7.65
N GLN A 459 12.57 -0.04 -8.85
CA GLN A 459 11.56 -1.09 -9.07
C GLN A 459 12.00 -2.46 -8.54
N TYR A 460 13.30 -2.71 -8.38
CA TYR A 460 13.78 -3.95 -7.79
C TYR A 460 13.41 -4.09 -6.30
N ALA A 461 13.08 -2.99 -5.62
CA ALA A 461 12.48 -3.06 -4.28
C ALA A 461 11.13 -3.80 -4.25
N ASP A 462 10.41 -3.85 -5.39
CA ASP A 462 9.12 -4.53 -5.56
C ASP A 462 9.26 -5.93 -6.19
N GLN A 463 10.47 -6.44 -6.40
CA GLN A 463 10.68 -7.70 -7.13
C GLN A 463 9.94 -8.89 -6.52
N LEU A 464 9.88 -8.95 -5.19
CA LEU A 464 9.26 -10.06 -4.47
C LEU A 464 7.75 -9.88 -4.29
N THR A 465 7.24 -8.68 -4.50
CA THR A 465 5.80 -8.35 -4.35
C THR A 465 5.04 -8.39 -5.67
N VAL A 466 5.66 -7.96 -6.78
CA VAL A 466 5.00 -7.79 -8.07
C VAL A 466 4.45 -9.07 -8.70
N PRO A 467 5.00 -10.29 -8.49
CA PRO A 467 4.41 -11.51 -9.03
C PRO A 467 2.97 -11.74 -8.58
N ALA A 468 2.64 -11.41 -7.32
CA ALA A 468 1.27 -11.49 -6.80
C ALA A 468 0.30 -10.51 -7.48
N ASN A 469 0.80 -9.34 -7.94
CA ASN A 469 -0.03 -8.40 -8.72
C ASN A 469 -0.31 -8.94 -10.12
N HIS A 470 0.69 -9.50 -10.79
CA HIS A 470 0.51 -10.14 -12.09
C HIS A 470 -0.48 -11.29 -12.03
N ALA A 471 -0.41 -12.09 -11.00
CA ALA A 471 -1.32 -13.21 -10.76
C ALA A 471 -2.71 -12.76 -10.27
N GLY A 472 -2.85 -11.57 -9.70
CA GLY A 472 -4.10 -11.08 -9.09
C GLY A 472 -4.38 -11.64 -7.69
N VAL A 473 -3.52 -12.47 -7.14
CA VAL A 473 -3.69 -13.16 -5.85
C VAL A 473 -3.51 -12.24 -4.64
N PRO A 474 -4.11 -12.52 -3.47
CA PRO A 474 -3.94 -11.70 -2.27
C PRO A 474 -2.55 -11.86 -1.66
N GLY A 475 -2.11 -10.84 -0.91
CA GLY A 475 -0.87 -10.86 -0.15
C GLY A 475 -0.95 -10.02 1.12
N LEU A 476 -0.47 -10.56 2.23
CA LEU A 476 -0.45 -9.94 3.54
C LEU A 476 1.01 -9.75 3.98
N SER A 477 1.47 -8.51 4.12
CA SER A 477 2.78 -8.19 4.70
C SER A 477 2.67 -8.03 6.21
N LEU A 478 3.63 -8.60 6.93
CA LEU A 478 3.68 -8.67 8.39
C LEU A 478 5.06 -8.27 8.91
N PRO A 479 5.16 -7.53 10.03
CA PRO A 479 6.44 -7.30 10.70
C PRO A 479 7.03 -8.62 11.23
N ALA A 480 8.34 -8.84 10.99
CA ALA A 480 9.04 -10.06 11.36
C ALA A 480 10.31 -9.84 12.22
N GLY A 481 10.52 -8.64 12.71
CA GLY A 481 11.68 -8.25 13.51
C GLY A 481 12.36 -7.00 12.99
N PHE A 482 13.62 -6.84 13.34
CA PHE A 482 14.47 -5.70 12.97
C PHE A 482 15.83 -6.18 12.51
N ASP A 483 16.43 -5.42 11.61
CA ASP A 483 17.83 -5.59 11.24
C ASP A 483 18.78 -5.01 12.31
N PRO A 484 20.11 -5.17 12.17
CA PRO A 484 21.09 -4.62 13.11
C PRO A 484 21.06 -3.08 13.23
N ASP A 485 20.61 -2.38 12.18
CA ASP A 485 20.46 -0.91 12.17
C ASP A 485 19.17 -0.46 12.90
N GLY A 486 18.32 -1.40 13.32
CA GLY A 486 17.06 -1.11 13.99
C GLY A 486 15.91 -0.79 13.03
N LEU A 487 16.02 -1.17 11.76
CA LEU A 487 14.97 -1.00 10.76
C LEU A 487 14.07 -2.24 10.69
N PRO A 488 12.75 -2.06 10.48
CA PRO A 488 11.81 -3.17 10.41
C PRO A 488 12.11 -4.12 9.25
N ILE A 489 11.91 -5.41 9.49
CA ILE A 489 11.89 -6.48 8.50
C ILE A 489 10.46 -6.93 8.29
N GLY A 490 10.03 -7.06 7.02
CA GLY A 490 8.72 -7.57 6.64
C GLY A 490 8.80 -8.92 5.91
N VAL A 491 7.86 -9.80 6.24
CA VAL A 491 7.57 -11.03 5.48
C VAL A 491 6.17 -10.95 4.91
N GLN A 492 5.88 -11.71 3.84
CA GLN A 492 4.53 -11.74 3.29
C GLN A 492 4.00 -13.16 3.16
N LEU A 493 2.69 -13.28 3.33
CA LEU A 493 1.89 -14.45 3.01
C LEU A 493 1.14 -14.19 1.71
N LEU A 494 1.27 -15.08 0.73
CA LEU A 494 0.53 -15.04 -0.54
C LEU A 494 -0.41 -16.24 -0.57
N GLY A 495 -1.64 -16.07 -1.08
CA GLY A 495 -2.63 -17.16 -1.07
C GLY A 495 -3.39 -17.28 -2.39
N PRO A 496 -4.22 -18.31 -2.56
CA PRO A 496 -5.12 -18.43 -3.70
C PRO A 496 -6.13 -17.28 -3.75
N ASP A 497 -6.80 -17.10 -4.89
CA ASP A 497 -7.80 -16.07 -5.05
C ASP A 497 -8.85 -16.13 -3.93
N PHE A 498 -9.17 -14.98 -3.37
CA PHE A 498 -10.19 -14.80 -2.32
C PHE A 498 -9.91 -15.53 -1.00
N SER A 499 -8.66 -15.87 -0.72
CA SER A 499 -8.21 -16.49 0.53
C SER A 499 -7.78 -15.49 1.61
N GLU A 500 -8.21 -14.24 1.54
CA GLU A 500 -7.83 -13.20 2.52
C GLU A 500 -8.05 -13.65 3.97
N ALA A 501 -9.16 -14.35 4.23
CA ALA A 501 -9.48 -14.90 5.56
C ALA A 501 -8.39 -15.84 6.08
N THR A 502 -7.87 -16.74 5.20
CA THR A 502 -6.80 -17.67 5.54
C THR A 502 -5.49 -16.93 5.83
N LEU A 503 -5.13 -15.94 5.00
CA LEU A 503 -3.91 -15.16 5.23
C LEU A 503 -3.96 -14.36 6.54
N LEU A 504 -5.10 -13.72 6.82
CA LEU A 504 -5.33 -12.99 8.08
C LEU A 504 -5.29 -13.94 9.29
N ARG A 505 -5.89 -15.12 9.20
CA ARG A 505 -5.83 -16.20 10.20
C ARG A 505 -4.38 -16.58 10.52
N ILE A 506 -3.57 -16.87 9.49
CA ILE A 506 -2.15 -17.21 9.65
C ILE A 506 -1.37 -16.03 10.27
N GLY A 507 -1.60 -14.81 9.76
CA GLY A 507 -0.97 -13.61 10.28
C GLY A 507 -1.30 -13.37 11.76
N ARG A 508 -2.57 -13.54 12.17
CA ARG A 508 -2.97 -13.37 13.56
C ARG A 508 -2.38 -14.43 14.48
N ALA A 509 -2.32 -15.69 14.03
CA ALA A 509 -1.68 -16.75 14.81
C ALA A 509 -0.18 -16.43 15.04
N TYR A 510 0.52 -15.94 14.02
CA TYR A 510 1.91 -15.49 14.16
C TYR A 510 2.05 -14.27 15.09
N GLU A 511 1.16 -13.27 15.02
CA GLU A 511 1.16 -12.14 15.95
C GLU A 511 1.07 -12.63 17.41
N LEU A 512 0.11 -13.50 17.72
CA LEU A 512 -0.09 -14.05 19.07
C LEU A 512 1.13 -14.86 19.54
N ALA A 513 1.74 -15.66 18.66
CA ALA A 513 2.93 -16.45 18.98
C ALA A 513 4.16 -15.57 19.30
N THR A 514 4.17 -14.32 18.87
CA THR A 514 5.28 -13.39 19.04
C THR A 514 4.96 -12.19 19.94
N GLU A 515 3.77 -12.11 20.53
CA GLU A 515 3.30 -10.98 21.35
C GLU A 515 4.28 -10.62 22.49
N GLY A 516 4.87 -11.62 23.16
CA GLY A 516 5.86 -11.42 24.24
C GLY A 516 7.30 -11.13 23.80
N LYS A 517 7.56 -10.99 22.49
CA LYS A 517 8.91 -10.70 22.01
C LYS A 517 9.25 -9.22 22.17
N GLU A 518 10.47 -8.94 22.64
CA GLU A 518 10.96 -7.57 22.89
C GLU A 518 10.79 -6.64 21.69
N TRP A 519 11.06 -7.14 20.49
CA TRP A 519 10.95 -6.33 19.28
C TRP A 519 9.50 -5.85 18.97
N ARG A 520 8.47 -6.57 19.48
CA ARG A 520 7.06 -6.14 19.33
C ARG A 520 6.73 -4.88 20.12
N SER A 521 7.47 -4.60 21.20
CA SER A 521 7.28 -3.42 22.05
C SER A 521 8.08 -2.20 21.59
N ARG A 522 8.96 -2.34 20.59
CA ARG A 522 9.74 -1.22 20.05
C ARG A 522 8.82 -0.17 19.45
N LYS A 523 9.17 1.09 19.67
CA LYS A 523 8.49 2.25 19.05
C LYS A 523 9.43 2.93 18.07
N PRO A 524 8.90 3.55 17.00
CA PRO A 524 9.69 4.38 16.09
C PRO A 524 10.51 5.43 16.83
N ALA A 525 11.70 5.76 16.31
CA ALA A 525 12.60 6.74 16.90
C ALA A 525 11.94 8.11 17.08
N LEU A 526 11.10 8.53 16.14
CA LEU A 526 10.34 9.77 16.23
C LEU A 526 9.36 9.83 17.43
N LEU A 527 8.95 8.69 17.97
CA LEU A 527 8.04 8.62 19.13
C LEU A 527 8.79 8.46 20.46
N SER A 528 10.08 8.12 20.43
CA SER A 528 10.87 7.85 21.64
C SER A 528 11.61 9.07 22.17
N GLY A 529 11.55 10.21 21.49
CA GLY A 529 12.20 11.47 21.93
C GLY A 529 13.74 11.39 22.03
N LYS A 530 14.36 10.44 21.33
CA LYS A 530 15.83 10.24 21.27
C LYS A 530 16.43 10.96 20.07
#